data_03460e456d3cc1d932ff668979ab2ddc
#
_entry.id   03460e456d3cc1d932ff668979ab2ddc
#
_cell.length_a   1.000
_cell.length_b   1.000
_cell.length_c   1.000
_cell.angle_alpha   90.00
_cell.angle_beta   90.00
_cell.angle_gamma   90.00
#
_symmetry.space_group_name_H-M   'P 1'
#
loop_
_entity.id
_entity.type
_entity.pdbx_description
1 polymer ?
#
loop_
_entity_poly.entity_id
_entity_poly.type
_entity_poly.pdbx_seq_one_letter_code
_entity_poly.pdbx_strand_id
1 'polypeptide(L)'
;MFEGKYHAVRFGIYFLGLINDLKRRPEDAAKELDVSLEDIMDVIEGRKEISSEIITRAKKIWPVSARDFYLIEDDCPNGIKIMRASDSAKSSRIMERGGFPYYEYRDTAVSSVGLFRPEWIEQLCVVDDDDPNNTTVQWNKGHFMHQFTYFIGNVNYYYLGSDGQRKVAIMNTGDSVYGTPFRPHSFTTRKGASKNGHILALTYGYQLTGDTQQELSVMDKELGMLFLLDFSTRKKASGALLNFHMACASLSFE
;
A
#
# COMPACT_ATOMS: atom_id res chain seq x y z
N MET A 1 -23.27 -20.02 2.76
CA MET A 1 -23.75 -20.29 4.16
C MET A 1 -22.59 -20.64 5.13
N PHE A 2 -21.50 -21.25 4.67
CA PHE A 2 -20.34 -21.55 5.55
C PHE A 2 -19.41 -20.36 5.80
N GLU A 3 -19.23 -19.46 4.85
CA GLU A 3 -18.35 -18.29 4.97
C GLU A 3 -18.80 -17.29 6.04
N GLY A 4 -20.08 -16.94 6.09
CA GLY A 4 -20.59 -16.00 7.09
C GLY A 4 -20.46 -16.51 8.53
N LYS A 5 -20.68 -17.82 8.75
CA LYS A 5 -20.51 -18.42 10.07
C LYS A 5 -19.04 -18.44 10.53
N TYR A 6 -18.12 -18.70 9.60
CA TYR A 6 -16.69 -18.67 9.89
C TYR A 6 -16.21 -17.24 10.21
N HIS A 7 -16.71 -16.26 9.48
CA HIS A 7 -16.40 -14.85 9.74
C HIS A 7 -16.90 -14.41 11.13
N ALA A 8 -18.14 -14.72 11.47
CA ALA A 8 -18.72 -14.37 12.78
C ALA A 8 -17.95 -15.00 13.96
N VAL A 9 -17.55 -16.27 13.84
CA VAL A 9 -16.75 -16.94 14.88
C VAL A 9 -15.35 -16.28 15.02
N ARG A 10 -14.68 -16.00 13.93
CA ARG A 10 -13.39 -15.29 13.95
C ARG A 10 -13.53 -13.92 14.59
N PHE A 11 -14.55 -13.18 14.20
CA PHE A 11 -14.81 -11.85 14.75
C PHE A 11 -15.08 -11.94 16.26
N GLY A 12 -15.85 -12.91 16.70
CA GLY A 12 -16.13 -13.12 18.13
C GLY A 12 -14.87 -13.31 18.97
N ILE A 13 -13.96 -14.15 18.50
CA ILE A 13 -12.64 -14.35 19.15
C ILE A 13 -11.84 -13.05 19.20
N TYR A 14 -11.81 -12.33 18.08
CA TYR A 14 -11.15 -11.04 17.97
C TYR A 14 -11.74 -10.00 18.91
N PHE A 15 -13.06 -9.90 18.93
CA PHE A 15 -13.79 -8.97 19.81
C PHE A 15 -13.55 -9.25 21.29
N LEU A 16 -13.53 -10.55 21.68
CA LEU A 16 -13.15 -10.95 23.04
C LEU A 16 -11.73 -10.50 23.37
N GLY A 17 -10.79 -10.67 22.43
CA GLY A 17 -9.42 -10.16 22.56
C GLY A 17 -9.39 -8.65 22.76
N LEU A 18 -10.13 -7.89 21.94
CA LEU A 18 -10.21 -6.43 22.02
C LEU A 18 -10.70 -5.96 23.40
N ILE A 19 -11.80 -6.51 23.91
CA ILE A 19 -12.31 -6.11 25.22
C ILE A 19 -11.37 -6.51 26.37
N ASN A 20 -10.68 -7.65 26.24
CA ASN A 20 -9.66 -8.06 27.21
C ASN A 20 -8.44 -7.10 27.21
N ASP A 21 -8.00 -6.65 26.04
CA ASP A 21 -6.92 -5.67 25.91
C ASP A 21 -7.29 -4.33 26.55
N LEU A 22 -8.56 -3.96 26.45
CA LEU A 22 -9.14 -2.81 27.12
C LEU A 22 -9.39 -3.05 28.62
N LYS A 23 -9.05 -4.23 29.17
CA LYS A 23 -9.24 -4.62 30.58
C LYS A 23 -10.71 -4.63 31.00
N ARG A 24 -11.57 -5.12 30.13
CA ARG A 24 -13.01 -5.27 30.34
C ARG A 24 -13.41 -6.74 30.25
N ARG A 25 -14.36 -7.14 31.08
CA ARG A 25 -15.06 -8.40 30.93
C ARG A 25 -16.29 -8.21 30.03
N PRO A 26 -16.90 -9.28 29.51
CA PRO A 26 -18.13 -9.17 28.74
C PRO A 26 -19.24 -8.38 29.44
N GLU A 27 -19.37 -8.55 30.77
CA GLU A 27 -20.37 -7.84 31.60
C GLU A 27 -20.10 -6.33 31.66
N ASP A 28 -18.82 -5.96 31.74
CA ASP A 28 -18.39 -4.56 31.76
C ASP A 28 -18.65 -3.91 30.40
N ALA A 29 -18.35 -4.63 29.31
CA ALA A 29 -18.62 -4.20 27.95
C ALA A 29 -20.13 -4.02 27.70
N ALA A 30 -20.95 -4.98 28.11
CA ALA A 30 -22.40 -4.90 27.98
C ALA A 30 -22.99 -3.66 28.69
N LYS A 31 -22.54 -3.41 29.91
CA LYS A 31 -22.97 -2.24 30.70
C LYS A 31 -22.52 -0.93 30.06
N GLU A 32 -21.25 -0.82 29.64
CA GLU A 32 -20.71 0.42 29.06
C GLU A 32 -21.32 0.72 27.69
N LEU A 33 -21.61 -0.32 26.89
CA LEU A 33 -22.20 -0.18 25.56
C LEU A 33 -23.73 -0.08 25.59
N ASP A 34 -24.34 -0.17 26.78
CA ASP A 34 -25.79 -0.12 26.98
C ASP A 34 -26.51 -1.16 26.08
N VAL A 35 -26.06 -2.41 26.19
CA VAL A 35 -26.66 -3.60 25.53
C VAL A 35 -26.77 -4.74 26.52
N SER A 36 -27.52 -5.78 26.17
CA SER A 36 -27.63 -6.95 27.03
C SER A 36 -26.32 -7.76 27.05
N LEU A 37 -26.04 -8.44 28.15
CA LEU A 37 -24.91 -9.39 28.21
C LEU A 37 -25.08 -10.51 27.16
N GLU A 38 -26.31 -10.92 26.89
CA GLU A 38 -26.62 -11.91 25.87
C GLU A 38 -26.19 -11.45 24.49
N ASP A 39 -26.45 -10.17 24.11
CA ASP A 39 -26.00 -9.59 22.84
C ASP A 39 -24.46 -9.64 22.72
N ILE A 40 -23.73 -9.30 23.77
CA ILE A 40 -22.28 -9.36 23.80
C ILE A 40 -21.77 -10.80 23.65
N MET A 41 -22.38 -11.73 24.39
CA MET A 41 -21.99 -13.15 24.33
C MET A 41 -22.34 -13.76 22.96
N ASP A 42 -23.45 -13.37 22.35
CA ASP A 42 -23.82 -13.81 21.00
C ASP A 42 -22.80 -13.37 19.94
N VAL A 43 -22.27 -12.15 20.08
CA VAL A 43 -21.20 -11.67 19.21
C VAL A 43 -19.91 -12.44 19.48
N ILE A 44 -19.51 -12.64 20.75
CA ILE A 44 -18.28 -13.35 21.12
C ILE A 44 -18.30 -14.81 20.63
N GLU A 45 -19.44 -15.47 20.72
CA GLU A 45 -19.60 -16.86 20.30
C GLU A 45 -19.91 -17.01 18.80
N GLY A 46 -19.97 -15.91 18.05
CA GLY A 46 -20.21 -15.89 16.61
C GLY A 46 -21.63 -16.33 16.22
N ARG A 47 -22.59 -16.18 17.13
CA ARG A 47 -24.03 -16.40 16.86
C ARG A 47 -24.68 -15.20 16.20
N LYS A 48 -24.11 -14.01 16.42
CA LYS A 48 -24.63 -12.73 15.91
C LYS A 48 -23.47 -11.86 15.42
N GLU A 49 -23.69 -11.13 14.34
CA GLU A 49 -22.74 -10.11 13.91
C GLU A 49 -22.86 -8.87 14.80
N ILE A 50 -21.74 -8.18 15.01
CA ILE A 50 -21.74 -6.93 15.77
C ILE A 50 -22.52 -5.86 15.00
N SER A 51 -23.40 -5.14 15.68
CA SER A 51 -24.17 -4.09 15.04
C SER A 51 -23.35 -2.79 14.87
N SER A 52 -23.67 -2.02 13.84
CA SER A 52 -23.07 -0.69 13.61
C SER A 52 -23.33 0.27 14.79
N GLU A 53 -24.40 0.04 15.53
CA GLU A 53 -24.74 0.82 16.73
C GLU A 53 -23.78 0.53 17.86
N ILE A 54 -23.45 -0.74 18.13
CA ILE A 54 -22.45 -1.13 19.13
C ILE A 54 -21.08 -0.53 18.75
N ILE A 55 -20.64 -0.63 17.49
CA ILE A 55 -19.39 -0.03 17.01
C ILE A 55 -19.39 1.48 17.25
N THR A 56 -20.51 2.15 16.93
CA THR A 56 -20.63 3.60 17.10
C THR A 56 -20.55 4.02 18.57
N ARG A 57 -21.15 3.27 19.47
CA ARG A 57 -21.07 3.50 20.92
C ARG A 57 -19.66 3.25 21.44
N ALA A 58 -19.06 2.13 21.07
CA ALA A 58 -17.69 1.77 21.49
C ALA A 58 -16.68 2.86 21.11
N LYS A 59 -16.73 3.39 19.90
CA LYS A 59 -15.88 4.51 19.45
C LYS A 59 -16.06 5.81 20.25
N LYS A 60 -17.17 6.01 20.91
CA LYS A 60 -17.42 7.20 21.73
C LYS A 60 -16.85 7.07 23.13
N ILE A 61 -16.80 5.86 23.66
CA ILE A 61 -16.48 5.64 25.09
C ILE A 61 -15.17 4.88 25.31
N TRP A 62 -14.71 4.12 24.32
CA TRP A 62 -13.44 3.40 24.37
C TRP A 62 -12.39 4.07 23.48
N PRO A 63 -11.10 3.89 23.79
CA PRO A 63 -10.02 4.40 22.96
C PRO A 63 -9.81 3.49 21.72
N VAL A 64 -10.85 3.35 20.90
CA VAL A 64 -10.87 2.50 19.70
C VAL A 64 -11.40 3.28 18.50
N SER A 65 -11.00 2.86 17.32
CA SER A 65 -11.48 3.37 16.04
C SER A 65 -12.41 2.37 15.35
N ALA A 66 -13.07 2.77 14.29
CA ALA A 66 -13.91 1.84 13.51
C ALA A 66 -13.10 0.65 12.99
N ARG A 67 -11.82 0.86 12.67
CA ARG A 67 -10.91 -0.16 12.16
C ARG A 67 -10.71 -1.32 13.13
N ASP A 68 -10.74 -1.05 14.43
CA ASP A 68 -10.59 -2.08 15.46
C ASP A 68 -11.76 -3.06 15.51
N PHE A 69 -12.75 -2.89 14.65
CA PHE A 69 -13.91 -3.77 14.48
C PHE A 69 -13.97 -4.46 13.11
N TYR A 70 -12.92 -4.33 12.29
CA TYR A 70 -12.86 -5.00 11.00
C TYR A 70 -11.75 -6.04 10.96
N LEU A 71 -12.14 -7.28 10.67
CA LEU A 71 -11.19 -8.34 10.38
C LEU A 71 -10.62 -8.15 8.97
N ILE A 72 -9.35 -8.47 8.83
CA ILE A 72 -8.76 -8.66 7.50
C ILE A 72 -9.32 -9.95 6.95
N GLU A 73 -10.00 -9.88 5.81
CA GLU A 73 -10.48 -11.05 5.09
C GLU A 73 -9.32 -11.69 4.33
N ASP A 74 -9.15 -13.00 4.52
CA ASP A 74 -8.23 -13.79 3.73
C ASP A 74 -8.90 -14.14 2.40
N ASP A 75 -8.48 -13.46 1.33
CA ASP A 75 -8.95 -13.71 -0.03
C ASP A 75 -8.15 -14.81 -0.75
N CYS A 76 -7.35 -15.58 0.00
CA CYS A 76 -6.58 -16.75 -0.44
C CYS A 76 -6.86 -17.97 0.45
N PRO A 77 -8.11 -18.45 0.59
CA PRO A 77 -8.50 -19.46 1.58
C PRO A 77 -7.75 -20.81 1.41
N ASN A 78 -7.22 -21.06 0.22
CA ASN A 78 -6.39 -22.25 -0.08
C ASN A 78 -4.89 -21.92 -0.16
N GLY A 79 -4.48 -20.72 0.28
CA GLY A 79 -3.10 -20.23 0.20
C GLY A 79 -2.65 -19.87 -1.21
N ILE A 80 -3.52 -19.93 -2.21
CA ILE A 80 -3.19 -19.69 -3.62
C ILE A 80 -4.25 -18.82 -4.27
N LYS A 81 -3.81 -17.75 -4.96
CA LYS A 81 -4.65 -16.93 -5.83
C LYS A 81 -4.09 -16.91 -7.24
N ILE A 82 -4.91 -17.22 -8.23
CA ILE A 82 -4.52 -17.28 -9.63
C ILE A 82 -5.22 -16.17 -10.40
N MET A 83 -4.46 -15.35 -11.11
CA MET A 83 -4.96 -14.41 -12.11
C MET A 83 -4.64 -14.96 -13.51
N ARG A 84 -5.64 -15.23 -14.30
CA ARG A 84 -5.44 -15.65 -15.70
C ARG A 84 -5.20 -14.44 -16.59
N ALA A 85 -4.43 -14.60 -17.66
CA ALA A 85 -4.14 -13.52 -18.60
C ALA A 85 -5.42 -12.88 -19.19
N SER A 86 -6.46 -13.67 -19.42
CA SER A 86 -7.76 -13.18 -19.89
C SER A 86 -8.48 -12.30 -18.88
N ASP A 87 -8.31 -12.57 -17.59
CA ASP A 87 -8.93 -11.79 -16.52
C ASP A 87 -8.10 -10.54 -16.23
N SER A 88 -6.78 -10.66 -16.25
CA SER A 88 -5.86 -9.53 -16.22
C SER A 88 -6.15 -8.53 -17.37
N ALA A 89 -6.38 -9.02 -18.59
CA ALA A 89 -6.72 -8.15 -19.72
C ALA A 89 -8.04 -7.38 -19.53
N LYS A 90 -9.03 -7.96 -18.84
CA LYS A 90 -10.31 -7.27 -18.54
C LYS A 90 -10.14 -6.10 -17.56
N SER A 91 -9.08 -6.09 -16.77
CA SER A 91 -8.75 -5.03 -15.83
C SER A 91 -7.92 -3.91 -16.45
N SER A 92 -7.72 -3.90 -17.75
CA SER A 92 -6.93 -2.90 -18.48
C SER A 92 -7.36 -1.47 -18.17
N ARG A 93 -6.38 -0.64 -17.82
CA ARG A 93 -6.55 0.79 -17.54
C ARG A 93 -5.45 1.57 -18.25
N ILE A 94 -5.84 2.45 -19.16
CA ILE A 94 -4.90 3.36 -19.82
C ILE A 94 -4.69 4.57 -18.94
N MET A 95 -3.43 4.85 -18.63
CA MET A 95 -3.02 6.06 -17.93
C MET A 95 -2.43 7.05 -18.93
N GLU A 96 -3.02 8.22 -19.00
CA GLU A 96 -2.50 9.33 -19.78
C GLU A 96 -1.52 10.17 -18.95
N ARG A 97 -0.47 10.63 -19.61
CA ARG A 97 0.47 11.62 -19.08
C ARG A 97 0.86 12.57 -20.20
N GLY A 98 0.95 13.87 -19.89
CA GLY A 98 1.25 14.86 -20.92
C GLY A 98 0.20 14.94 -22.04
N GLY A 99 -1.03 14.46 -21.80
CA GLY A 99 -2.14 14.51 -22.75
C GLY A 99 -2.15 13.36 -23.76
N PHE A 100 -1.40 12.29 -23.55
CA PHE A 100 -1.40 11.10 -24.42
C PHE A 100 -1.30 9.80 -23.61
N PRO A 101 -1.76 8.64 -24.18
CA PRO A 101 -1.64 7.34 -23.56
C PRO A 101 -0.17 7.03 -23.24
N TYR A 102 0.12 6.79 -21.97
CA TYR A 102 1.50 6.64 -21.51
C TYR A 102 1.78 5.22 -21.00
N TYR A 103 0.87 4.66 -20.20
CA TYR A 103 0.93 3.29 -19.69
C TYR A 103 -0.41 2.58 -19.83
N GLU A 104 -0.36 1.28 -20.00
CA GLU A 104 -1.47 0.39 -19.72
C GLU A 104 -1.15 -0.39 -18.44
N TYR A 105 -2.03 -0.31 -17.48
CA TYR A 105 -1.99 -1.11 -16.25
C TYR A 105 -2.96 -2.26 -16.33
N ARG A 106 -2.54 -3.43 -15.85
CA ARG A 106 -3.41 -4.58 -15.64
C ARG A 106 -3.16 -5.20 -14.28
N ASP A 107 -4.22 -5.71 -13.68
CA ASP A 107 -4.13 -6.40 -12.41
C ASP A 107 -3.39 -7.73 -12.56
N THR A 108 -2.68 -8.11 -11.51
CA THR A 108 -2.02 -9.40 -11.35
C THR A 108 -2.63 -10.14 -10.16
N ALA A 109 -2.20 -11.36 -9.89
CA ALA A 109 -2.59 -12.07 -8.68
C ALA A 109 -2.04 -11.32 -7.45
N VAL A 110 -2.94 -10.78 -6.64
CA VAL A 110 -2.64 -10.04 -5.41
C VAL A 110 -3.64 -10.42 -4.33
N SER A 111 -3.19 -10.49 -3.09
CA SER A 111 -4.02 -10.74 -1.92
C SER A 111 -4.11 -9.51 -1.04
N SER A 112 -5.26 -9.29 -0.41
CA SER A 112 -5.48 -8.24 0.58
C SER A 112 -4.58 -8.40 1.81
N VAL A 113 -4.15 -9.63 2.13
CA VAL A 113 -3.21 -9.95 3.20
C VAL A 113 -1.74 -9.90 2.76
N GLY A 114 -1.49 -9.67 1.47
CA GLY A 114 -0.14 -9.61 0.89
C GLY A 114 0.58 -8.31 1.27
N LEU A 115 1.88 -8.44 1.57
CA LEU A 115 2.75 -7.29 1.91
C LEU A 115 3.27 -6.56 0.67
N PHE A 116 2.99 -7.06 -0.52
CA PHE A 116 3.47 -6.56 -1.79
C PHE A 116 2.34 -6.52 -2.80
N ARG A 117 2.46 -5.62 -3.76
CA ARG A 117 1.50 -5.45 -4.85
C ARG A 117 2.24 -5.54 -6.18
N PRO A 118 2.10 -6.65 -6.90
CA PRO A 118 2.62 -6.77 -8.26
C PRO A 118 1.67 -6.07 -9.23
N GLU A 119 2.25 -5.35 -10.18
CA GLU A 119 1.54 -4.66 -11.25
C GLU A 119 2.17 -5.00 -12.60
N TRP A 120 1.35 -5.34 -13.57
CA TRP A 120 1.74 -5.48 -14.95
C TRP A 120 1.54 -4.13 -15.67
N ILE A 121 2.58 -3.60 -16.29
CA ILE A 121 2.55 -2.28 -16.90
C ILE A 121 3.20 -2.34 -18.28
N GLU A 122 2.43 -2.02 -19.32
CA GLU A 122 2.94 -1.83 -20.68
C GLU A 122 3.29 -0.36 -20.91
N GLN A 123 4.46 -0.09 -21.49
CA GLN A 123 4.88 1.26 -21.84
C GLN A 123 4.38 1.62 -23.23
N LEU A 124 3.30 2.40 -23.29
CA LEU A 124 2.69 2.86 -24.55
C LEU A 124 3.46 4.05 -25.15
N CYS A 125 4.14 4.84 -24.31
CA CYS A 125 5.02 5.92 -24.77
C CYS A 125 6.28 5.32 -25.39
N VAL A 126 6.55 5.68 -26.65
CA VAL A 126 7.73 5.24 -27.41
C VAL A 126 8.65 6.44 -27.62
N VAL A 127 9.92 6.30 -27.28
CA VAL A 127 10.97 7.31 -27.54
C VAL A 127 12.09 6.71 -28.40
N ASP A 128 12.71 7.54 -29.20
CA ASP A 128 13.72 7.14 -30.19
C ASP A 128 15.16 7.45 -29.77
N ASP A 129 15.34 8.04 -28.63
CA ASP A 129 16.62 8.35 -28.04
C ASP A 129 16.73 7.81 -26.59
N ASP A 130 17.91 7.95 -26.02
CA ASP A 130 18.22 7.68 -24.62
C ASP A 130 18.62 8.98 -23.87
N ASP A 131 18.10 10.13 -24.32
CA ASP A 131 18.29 11.41 -23.64
C ASP A 131 17.46 11.45 -22.35
N PRO A 132 18.10 11.57 -21.16
CA PRO A 132 17.38 11.69 -19.90
C PRO A 132 16.52 12.96 -19.79
N ASN A 133 16.73 13.94 -20.68
CA ASN A 133 16.01 15.20 -20.73
C ASN A 133 14.95 15.25 -21.86
N ASN A 134 14.72 14.13 -22.54
CA ASN A 134 13.68 14.06 -23.57
C ASN A 134 12.35 14.58 -23.04
N THR A 135 11.77 15.59 -23.70
CA THR A 135 10.55 16.29 -23.25
C THR A 135 9.29 15.47 -23.35
N THR A 136 9.30 14.40 -24.14
CA THR A 136 8.19 13.43 -24.21
C THR A 136 8.07 12.60 -22.94
N VAL A 137 9.19 12.41 -22.22
CA VAL A 137 9.21 11.61 -21.00
C VAL A 137 8.51 12.32 -19.86
N GLN A 138 7.45 11.68 -19.35
CA GLN A 138 6.64 12.21 -18.26
C GLN A 138 7.02 11.55 -16.93
N TRP A 139 7.59 12.33 -16.04
CA TRP A 139 8.09 11.88 -14.75
C TRP A 139 6.97 11.76 -13.71
N ASN A 140 7.01 10.70 -12.90
CA ASN A 140 6.24 10.67 -11.68
C ASN A 140 6.96 11.46 -10.55
N LYS A 141 6.25 11.68 -9.45
CA LYS A 141 6.84 12.33 -8.26
C LYS A 141 7.52 11.34 -7.31
N GLY A 142 7.56 10.06 -7.70
CA GLY A 142 7.89 8.96 -6.79
C GLY A 142 6.68 8.55 -5.95
N HIS A 143 6.82 7.47 -5.23
CA HIS A 143 5.84 6.94 -4.28
C HIS A 143 6.55 6.52 -2.99
N PHE A 144 5.81 6.37 -1.90
CA PHE A 144 6.42 6.04 -0.60
C PHE A 144 6.68 4.54 -0.38
N MET A 145 6.32 3.70 -1.35
CA MET A 145 6.65 2.27 -1.32
C MET A 145 8.00 2.02 -1.99
N HIS A 146 8.72 1.01 -1.52
CA HIS A 146 9.82 0.44 -2.27
C HIS A 146 9.28 -0.23 -3.52
N GLN A 147 10.07 -0.27 -4.57
CA GLN A 147 9.69 -0.95 -5.81
C GLN A 147 10.83 -1.81 -6.33
N PHE A 148 10.53 -3.08 -6.55
CA PHE A 148 11.32 -3.94 -7.44
C PHE A 148 10.65 -3.92 -8.81
N THR A 149 11.44 -3.79 -9.86
CA THR A 149 10.93 -3.80 -11.25
C THR A 149 11.73 -4.79 -12.07
N TYR A 150 11.04 -5.69 -12.75
CA TYR A 150 11.60 -6.61 -13.73
C TYR A 150 11.18 -6.17 -15.13
N PHE A 151 12.13 -6.16 -16.08
CA PHE A 151 11.93 -5.65 -17.44
C PHE A 151 11.70 -6.77 -18.43
N ILE A 152 10.79 -6.54 -19.37
CA ILE A 152 10.45 -7.43 -20.48
C ILE A 152 10.39 -6.59 -21.76
N GLY A 153 11.22 -6.93 -22.74
CA GLY A 153 11.38 -6.12 -23.97
C GLY A 153 12.39 -4.99 -23.80
N ASN A 154 12.31 -4.01 -24.69
CA ASN A 154 13.23 -2.89 -24.75
C ASN A 154 12.65 -1.67 -24.06
N VAL A 155 13.12 -1.34 -22.87
CA VAL A 155 12.63 -0.25 -22.03
C VAL A 155 13.74 0.73 -21.70
N ASN A 156 13.45 2.02 -21.75
CA ASN A 156 14.27 3.04 -21.12
C ASN A 156 13.73 3.32 -19.72
N TYR A 157 14.58 3.22 -18.72
CA TYR A 157 14.28 3.55 -17.34
C TYR A 157 14.91 4.89 -16.97
N TYR A 158 14.09 5.88 -16.65
CA TYR A 158 14.52 7.23 -16.28
C TYR A 158 14.44 7.39 -14.76
N TYR A 159 15.49 7.95 -14.15
CA TYR A 159 15.59 8.15 -12.70
C TYR A 159 16.43 9.36 -12.33
N LEU A 160 16.25 9.88 -11.12
CA LEU A 160 17.16 10.88 -10.56
C LEU A 160 18.33 10.19 -9.85
N GLY A 161 19.53 10.53 -10.24
CA GLY A 161 20.75 10.11 -9.55
C GLY A 161 20.89 10.75 -8.17
N SER A 162 21.85 10.28 -7.38
CA SER A 162 22.20 10.87 -6.08
C SER A 162 22.69 12.31 -6.17
N ASP A 163 23.18 12.69 -7.34
CA ASP A 163 23.61 14.04 -7.72
C ASP A 163 22.45 14.97 -8.12
N GLY A 164 21.21 14.48 -8.06
CA GLY A 164 20.01 15.19 -8.51
C GLY A 164 19.85 15.31 -10.03
N GLN A 165 20.78 14.74 -10.81
CA GLN A 165 20.71 14.79 -12.26
C GLN A 165 19.78 13.70 -12.81
N ARG A 166 19.10 14.01 -13.90
CA ARG A 166 18.32 13.02 -14.66
C ARG A 166 19.26 12.05 -15.35
N LYS A 167 18.94 10.77 -15.24
CA LYS A 167 19.68 9.66 -15.85
C LYS A 167 18.71 8.72 -16.55
N VAL A 168 19.24 8.00 -17.53
CA VAL A 168 18.54 6.91 -18.20
C VAL A 168 19.37 5.65 -18.15
N ALA A 169 18.72 4.52 -17.90
CA ALA A 169 19.29 3.19 -18.04
C ALA A 169 18.56 2.44 -19.15
N ILE A 170 19.32 1.87 -20.07
CA ILE A 170 18.81 1.05 -21.16
C ILE A 170 18.60 -0.35 -20.65
N MET A 171 17.34 -0.77 -20.55
CA MET A 171 16.92 -2.05 -19.97
C MET A 171 16.43 -3.00 -21.05
N ASN A 172 16.71 -4.29 -20.85
CA ASN A 172 16.27 -5.37 -21.73
C ASN A 172 15.57 -6.45 -20.91
N THR A 173 14.98 -7.45 -21.58
CA THR A 173 14.38 -8.59 -20.89
C THR A 173 15.38 -9.25 -19.95
N GLY A 174 15.01 -9.43 -18.69
CA GLY A 174 15.86 -10.05 -17.68
C GLY A 174 16.53 -9.03 -16.74
N ASP A 175 16.65 -7.77 -17.16
CA ASP A 175 17.18 -6.73 -16.29
C ASP A 175 16.19 -6.40 -15.16
N SER A 176 16.70 -5.85 -14.07
CA SER A 176 15.88 -5.43 -12.95
C SER A 176 16.46 -4.22 -12.24
N VAL A 177 15.59 -3.46 -11.59
CA VAL A 177 15.99 -2.36 -10.70
C VAL A 177 15.27 -2.45 -9.37
N TYR A 178 15.89 -1.88 -8.36
CA TYR A 178 15.32 -1.62 -7.06
C TYR A 178 15.28 -0.11 -6.81
N GLY A 179 14.09 0.40 -6.54
CA GLY A 179 13.85 1.80 -6.21
C GLY A 179 13.49 2.00 -4.74
N THR A 180 14.17 2.95 -4.10
CA THR A 180 13.78 3.42 -2.77
C THR A 180 12.60 4.39 -2.87
N PRO A 181 11.84 4.61 -1.77
CA PRO A 181 10.72 5.55 -1.77
C PRO A 181 11.09 6.96 -2.24
N PHE A 182 10.10 7.68 -2.78
CA PHE A 182 10.18 9.08 -3.24
C PHE A 182 11.24 9.39 -4.30
N ARG A 183 11.65 8.39 -5.07
CA ARG A 183 12.51 8.63 -6.23
C ARG A 183 11.66 8.85 -7.48
N PRO A 184 11.64 10.06 -8.05
CA PRO A 184 11.00 10.31 -9.33
C PRO A 184 11.61 9.44 -10.41
N HIS A 185 10.75 8.83 -11.21
CA HIS A 185 11.17 7.95 -12.30
C HIS A 185 10.13 7.89 -13.41
N SER A 186 10.51 7.30 -14.52
CA SER A 186 9.62 7.01 -15.65
C SER A 186 10.15 5.83 -16.45
N PHE A 187 9.28 5.27 -17.29
CA PHE A 187 9.61 4.20 -18.21
C PHE A 187 9.03 4.51 -19.58
N THR A 188 9.71 4.12 -20.64
CA THR A 188 9.21 4.20 -22.01
C THR A 188 9.67 3.00 -22.82
N THR A 189 8.96 2.67 -23.89
CA THR A 189 9.46 1.74 -24.90
C THR A 189 10.52 2.44 -25.77
N ARG A 190 11.61 1.74 -26.10
CA ARG A 190 12.59 2.21 -27.09
C ARG A 190 12.06 2.01 -28.51
N LYS A 191 12.21 3.03 -29.34
CA LYS A 191 11.91 2.95 -30.77
C LYS A 191 12.68 1.79 -31.45
N GLY A 192 12.02 1.18 -32.41
CA GLY A 192 12.58 0.00 -33.12
C GLY A 192 12.33 -1.33 -32.40
N ALA A 193 11.73 -1.32 -31.21
CA ALA A 193 11.21 -2.52 -30.59
C ALA A 193 10.07 -3.10 -31.43
N SER A 194 10.03 -4.42 -31.60
CA SER A 194 8.96 -5.10 -32.34
C SER A 194 7.62 -5.10 -31.60
N LYS A 195 7.66 -4.83 -30.29
CA LYS A 195 6.52 -4.72 -29.36
C LYS A 195 6.84 -3.72 -28.28
N ASN A 196 5.80 -3.17 -27.66
CA ASN A 196 5.98 -2.33 -26.50
C ASN A 196 6.73 -3.06 -25.38
N GLY A 197 7.54 -2.32 -24.66
CA GLY A 197 8.21 -2.83 -23.47
C GLY A 197 7.19 -3.00 -22.33
N HIS A 198 7.49 -3.93 -21.42
CA HIS A 198 6.67 -4.20 -20.25
C HIS A 198 7.54 -4.18 -19.00
N ILE A 199 6.93 -3.87 -17.89
CA ILE A 199 7.53 -4.08 -16.58
C ILE A 199 6.58 -4.90 -15.70
N LEU A 200 7.14 -5.76 -14.90
CA LEU A 200 6.50 -6.29 -13.71
C LEU A 200 7.03 -5.47 -12.54
N ALA A 201 6.21 -4.56 -12.03
CA ALA A 201 6.52 -3.75 -10.88
C ALA A 201 5.96 -4.42 -9.63
N LEU A 202 6.78 -4.57 -8.62
CA LEU A 202 6.41 -5.12 -7.33
C LEU A 202 6.68 -4.05 -6.27
N THR A 203 5.59 -3.39 -5.84
CA THR A 203 5.67 -2.42 -4.75
C THR A 203 5.49 -3.11 -3.41
N TYR A 204 6.33 -2.75 -2.46
CA TYR A 204 6.26 -3.28 -1.10
C TYR A 204 6.78 -2.27 -0.08
N GLY A 205 6.36 -2.42 1.16
CA GLY A 205 6.81 -1.60 2.26
C GLY A 205 6.71 -2.35 3.57
N TYR A 206 7.23 -1.73 4.62
CA TYR A 206 6.85 -2.16 5.96
C TYR A 206 5.34 -2.01 6.08
N GLN A 207 4.70 -2.86 6.88
CA GLN A 207 3.26 -2.74 7.16
C GLN A 207 3.00 -1.38 7.84
N LEU A 208 2.84 -0.36 7.02
CA LEU A 208 2.21 0.85 7.48
C LEU A 208 0.72 0.53 7.59
N THR A 209 0.16 0.71 8.75
CA THR A 209 -1.30 0.64 8.91
C THR A 209 -1.95 1.61 7.92
N GLY A 210 -3.17 1.32 7.47
CA GLY A 210 -3.87 2.19 6.53
C GLY A 210 -3.95 3.66 6.97
N ASP A 211 -4.02 3.91 8.28
CA ASP A 211 -4.03 5.26 8.84
C ASP A 211 -2.68 5.95 8.70
N THR A 212 -1.58 5.24 8.99
CA THR A 212 -0.24 5.79 8.78
C THR A 212 0.00 6.10 7.31
N GLN A 213 -0.49 5.26 6.39
CA GLN A 213 -0.44 5.55 4.96
C GLN A 213 -1.25 6.80 4.61
N GLN A 214 -2.43 6.95 5.20
CA GLN A 214 -3.29 8.10 4.98
C GLN A 214 -2.68 9.38 5.54
N GLU A 215 -2.14 9.34 6.74
CA GLU A 215 -1.42 10.46 7.34
C GLU A 215 -0.20 10.86 6.50
N LEU A 216 0.61 9.89 6.09
CA LEU A 216 1.76 10.14 5.21
C LEU A 216 1.37 10.71 3.85
N SER A 217 0.19 10.36 3.33
CA SER A 217 -0.28 10.84 2.03
C SER A 217 -0.60 12.34 2.01
N VAL A 218 -0.92 12.92 3.17
CA VAL A 218 -1.21 14.35 3.32
C VAL A 218 -0.01 15.17 3.81
N MET A 219 1.08 14.50 4.20
CA MET A 219 2.35 15.17 4.51
C MET A 219 2.98 15.72 3.21
N ASP A 220 3.68 16.83 3.35
CA ASP A 220 4.51 17.28 2.25
C ASP A 220 5.65 16.28 1.96
N LYS A 221 6.20 16.38 0.75
CA LYS A 221 7.19 15.43 0.27
C LYS A 221 8.45 15.37 1.15
N GLU A 222 8.88 16.49 1.70
CA GLU A 222 10.11 16.58 2.49
C GLU A 222 9.94 15.90 3.85
N LEU A 223 8.81 16.14 4.49
CA LEU A 223 8.47 15.52 5.77
C LEU A 223 8.24 14.00 5.60
N GLY A 224 7.55 13.58 4.54
CA GLY A 224 7.37 12.18 4.21
C GLY A 224 8.70 11.47 3.92
N MET A 225 9.64 12.13 3.24
CA MET A 225 10.99 11.61 3.01
C MET A 225 11.78 11.47 4.31
N LEU A 226 11.73 12.45 5.21
CA LEU A 226 12.39 12.38 6.52
C LEU A 226 11.86 11.19 7.34
N PHE A 227 10.56 11.01 7.38
CA PHE A 227 9.92 9.88 8.07
C PHE A 227 10.40 8.53 7.52
N LEU A 228 10.48 8.37 6.21
CA LEU A 228 10.91 7.11 5.58
C LEU A 228 12.42 6.88 5.66
N LEU A 229 13.22 7.93 5.61
CA LEU A 229 14.66 7.84 5.83
C LEU A 229 14.96 7.38 7.26
N ASP A 230 14.25 7.90 8.26
CA ASP A 230 14.37 7.44 9.63
C ASP A 230 13.92 5.99 9.79
N PHE A 231 12.82 5.60 9.14
CA PHE A 231 12.32 4.22 9.15
C PHE A 231 13.29 3.24 8.49
N SER A 232 13.95 3.66 7.40
CA SER A 232 14.92 2.83 6.67
C SER A 232 16.31 2.76 7.33
N THR A 233 16.65 3.74 8.16
CA THR A 233 17.95 3.86 8.83
C THR A 233 17.98 3.32 10.26
N ARG A 234 16.88 2.73 10.76
CA ARG A 234 16.76 2.19 12.14
C ARG A 234 17.88 1.25 12.58
N LYS A 235 18.71 0.73 11.68
CA LYS A 235 19.94 0.02 12.03
C LYS A 235 21.05 0.92 12.59
N LYS A 236 20.90 2.27 12.56
CA LYS A 236 21.88 3.23 13.09
C LYS A 236 21.31 4.23 14.10
N ALA A 237 20.04 4.13 14.48
CA ALA A 237 19.31 5.28 14.99
C ALA A 237 18.80 5.18 16.42
N SER A 238 19.64 4.94 17.40
CA SER A 238 19.34 5.45 18.76
C SER A 238 19.47 6.97 18.87
N GLY A 239 20.11 7.65 17.91
CA GLY A 239 20.28 9.11 17.86
C GLY A 239 19.32 9.87 16.96
N ALA A 240 18.83 9.24 15.87
CA ALA A 240 17.98 9.92 14.89
C ALA A 240 16.53 10.14 15.36
N LEU A 241 16.00 9.25 16.19
CA LEU A 241 14.66 9.42 16.79
C LEU A 241 14.58 10.67 17.67
N LEU A 242 15.66 10.99 18.40
CA LEU A 242 15.72 12.21 19.21
C LEU A 242 15.73 13.48 18.34
N ASN A 243 16.43 13.43 17.21
CA ASN A 243 16.49 14.56 16.28
C ASN A 243 15.16 14.78 15.53
N PHE A 244 14.41 13.71 15.23
CA PHE A 244 13.08 13.82 14.63
C PHE A 244 12.07 14.46 15.58
N HIS A 245 12.05 14.05 16.85
CA HIS A 245 11.21 14.67 17.88
C HIS A 245 11.55 16.16 18.08
N MET A 246 12.81 16.52 18.01
CA MET A 246 13.26 17.91 18.12
C MET A 246 12.87 18.74 16.89
N ALA A 247 12.92 18.18 15.70
CA ALA A 247 12.50 18.85 14.45
C ALA A 247 10.98 19.06 14.40
N CYS A 248 10.18 18.09 14.79
CA CYS A 248 8.72 18.24 14.87
C CYS A 248 8.30 19.25 15.97
N ALA A 249 9.01 19.28 17.09
CA ALA A 249 8.74 20.24 18.15
C ALA A 249 9.11 21.68 17.76
N SER A 250 10.08 21.88 16.87
CA SER A 250 10.45 23.21 16.36
C SER A 250 9.51 23.73 15.25
N LEU A 251 8.81 22.84 14.53
CA LEU A 251 7.85 23.23 13.50
C LEU A 251 6.45 23.57 14.04
N SER A 252 6.18 23.27 15.32
CA SER A 252 4.89 23.58 15.96
C SER A 252 4.85 24.93 16.68
N PHE A 253 5.86 25.80 16.52
CA PHE A 253 5.99 27.08 17.22
C PHE A 253 6.35 28.28 16.33
N GLU A 254 6.07 28.23 15.00
CA GLU A 254 6.07 29.45 14.17
C GLU A 254 4.74 29.65 13.45
#